data_2938d7760487f9c302218e1b2d53f6f9
#
_entry.id   2938d7760487f9c302218e1b2d53f6f9
#
_cell.length_a   1.000
_cell.length_b   1.000
_cell.length_c   1.000
_cell.angle_alpha   90.00
_cell.angle_beta   90.00
_cell.angle_gamma   90.00
#
_symmetry.space_group_name_H-M   'P 1'
#
loop_
_entity.id
_entity.type
_entity.pdbx_description
1 polymer ?
#
loop_
_entity_poly.entity_id
_entity_poly.type
_entity_poly.pdbx_seq_one_letter_code
_entity_poly.pdbx_strand_id
1 'polypeptide(L)'
;MKKKIATMMFVLGLCVSTVLGGCGKKDADSSAESANTESGDSADDSQGDGSTFSNLNTFSCETMDGGMFTQDDFANKDLTVMNFWMTTCAPCVQEMPKLEEIRGTLPDNVQMVLVCLDADTEEEAAKEIIGRTGYTGLVTKSGDGDMEKVNSQILYVPTTLLFDAEGNRVGSTIVGSSPDLEGVYTEAINTALSEMDKEEWKK
;
A
#
# COMPACT_ATOMS: atom_id res chain seq x y z
N MET A 1 -9.96 -9.56 49.55
CA MET A 1 -11.02 -10.51 49.94
C MET A 1 -11.66 -11.12 48.69
N LYS A 2 -11.60 -12.46 48.67
CA LYS A 2 -12.45 -13.45 47.94
C LYS A 2 -12.54 -13.40 46.40
N LYS A 3 -11.78 -14.31 45.85
CA LYS A 3 -11.92 -15.21 44.71
C LYS A 3 -13.37 -15.56 44.35
N LYS A 4 -13.69 -15.62 43.05
CA LYS A 4 -14.57 -16.67 42.52
C LYS A 4 -14.09 -17.09 41.13
N ILE A 5 -13.57 -18.33 41.14
CA ILE A 5 -13.31 -19.21 40.01
C ILE A 5 -14.67 -19.82 39.62
N ALA A 6 -14.98 -19.85 38.35
CA ALA A 6 -16.03 -20.70 37.79
C ALA A 6 -15.46 -21.45 36.57
N THR A 7 -15.15 -22.67 36.84
CA THR A 7 -14.87 -23.77 35.90
C THR A 7 -16.18 -24.31 35.38
N MET A 8 -16.31 -24.54 34.08
CA MET A 8 -17.27 -25.49 33.52
C MET A 8 -16.81 -26.04 32.17
N MET A 9 -16.46 -27.18 32.23
CA MET A 9 -16.38 -28.49 31.61
C MET A 9 -17.17 -28.67 30.29
N PHE A 10 -16.42 -29.26 29.34
CA PHE A 10 -16.69 -30.45 28.52
C PHE A 10 -18.08 -30.64 27.87
N VAL A 11 -18.13 -30.73 26.53
CA VAL A 11 -18.78 -31.87 25.86
C VAL A 11 -18.03 -32.21 24.56
N LEU A 12 -17.53 -33.44 24.53
CA LEU A 12 -17.04 -34.18 23.39
C LEU A 12 -18.24 -34.60 22.49
N GLY A 13 -18.17 -34.41 21.20
CA GLY A 13 -19.08 -34.97 20.23
C GLY A 13 -18.34 -35.59 19.05
N LEU A 14 -18.07 -36.86 19.15
CA LEU A 14 -17.48 -37.72 18.13
C LEU A 14 -18.62 -38.22 17.22
N CYS A 15 -18.59 -37.92 15.92
CA CYS A 15 -19.38 -38.65 14.91
C CYS A 15 -18.48 -39.07 13.76
N VAL A 16 -18.14 -40.36 13.78
CA VAL A 16 -17.59 -41.13 12.69
C VAL A 16 -18.74 -41.59 11.77
N SER A 17 -18.63 -41.37 10.49
CA SER A 17 -19.41 -42.13 9.49
C SER A 17 -18.57 -42.36 8.25
N THR A 18 -18.11 -43.58 8.15
CA THR A 18 -17.50 -44.24 6.98
C THR A 18 -18.59 -44.67 6.01
N VAL A 19 -18.45 -44.42 4.69
CA VAL A 19 -19.03 -45.25 3.66
C VAL A 19 -18.02 -45.41 2.51
N LEU A 20 -17.71 -46.67 2.23
CA LEU A 20 -16.92 -47.20 1.11
C LEU A 20 -17.73 -47.29 -0.18
N GLY A 21 -17.01 -47.31 -1.28
CA GLY A 21 -17.40 -47.92 -2.56
C GLY A 21 -17.51 -46.90 -3.71
N GLY A 22 -16.90 -47.08 -4.85
CA GLY A 22 -16.49 -48.21 -5.57
C GLY A 22 -15.73 -47.80 -6.84
N CYS A 23 -14.91 -48.71 -7.25
CA CYS A 23 -14.03 -48.75 -8.42
C CYS A 23 -14.83 -48.91 -9.73
N GLY A 24 -14.37 -48.26 -10.83
CA GLY A 24 -14.87 -48.52 -12.19
C GLY A 24 -13.93 -47.95 -13.23
N LYS A 25 -13.06 -48.81 -13.78
CA LYS A 25 -12.27 -48.60 -15.01
C LYS A 25 -13.13 -48.87 -16.24
N LYS A 26 -12.93 -48.13 -17.32
CA LYS A 26 -12.51 -48.59 -18.70
C LYS A 26 -12.70 -47.48 -19.75
N ASP A 27 -11.59 -47.17 -20.36
CA ASP A 27 -11.14 -47.27 -21.75
C ASP A 27 -11.98 -46.66 -22.91
N ALA A 28 -11.23 -45.82 -23.61
CA ALA A 28 -11.02 -45.73 -25.08
C ALA A 28 -12.07 -45.06 -25.98
N ASP A 29 -11.52 -44.06 -26.63
CA ASP A 29 -11.45 -43.85 -28.09
C ASP A 29 -12.53 -42.99 -28.78
N SER A 30 -11.94 -42.07 -29.54
CA SER A 30 -12.30 -41.64 -30.90
C SER A 30 -13.33 -40.51 -31.10
N SER A 31 -12.76 -39.45 -31.68
CA SER A 31 -13.23 -38.69 -32.85
C SER A 31 -14.33 -37.66 -32.73
N ALA A 32 -13.82 -36.43 -32.97
CA ALA A 32 -14.32 -35.43 -33.94
C ALA A 32 -15.75 -34.91 -33.81
N GLU A 33 -15.89 -33.66 -33.70
CA GLU A 33 -16.43 -32.67 -34.64
C GLU A 33 -17.08 -31.47 -33.96
N SER A 34 -16.48 -30.37 -34.22
CA SER A 34 -17.00 -29.01 -34.44
C SER A 34 -18.43 -28.69 -33.98
N ALA A 35 -18.54 -27.73 -33.05
CA ALA A 35 -19.57 -26.69 -33.16
C ALA A 35 -19.09 -25.43 -32.39
N ASN A 36 -18.80 -24.43 -33.17
CA ASN A 36 -18.52 -23.07 -32.86
C ASN A 36 -19.71 -22.45 -32.06
N THR A 37 -19.48 -21.89 -30.91
CA THR A 37 -20.38 -20.91 -30.36
C THR A 37 -19.51 -19.78 -29.79
N GLU A 38 -19.44 -18.72 -30.56
CA GLU A 38 -18.93 -17.42 -30.13
C GLU A 38 -19.72 -16.95 -28.90
N SER A 39 -19.03 -16.82 -27.80
CA SER A 39 -19.45 -15.91 -26.72
C SER A 39 -18.37 -14.87 -26.63
N GLY A 40 -18.75 -13.65 -27.02
CA GLY A 40 -17.90 -12.50 -27.04
C GLY A 40 -17.28 -12.27 -25.67
N ASP A 41 -15.99 -12.43 -25.63
CA ASP A 41 -15.14 -11.88 -24.60
C ASP A 41 -14.96 -10.40 -24.94
N SER A 42 -15.79 -9.59 -24.30
CA SER A 42 -15.55 -8.16 -24.27
C SER A 42 -14.29 -7.98 -23.45
N ALA A 43 -13.16 -7.83 -24.13
CA ALA A 43 -11.98 -7.22 -23.54
C ALA A 43 -12.43 -5.86 -23.03
N ASP A 44 -12.69 -5.79 -21.73
CA ASP A 44 -12.72 -4.56 -20.97
C ASP A 44 -11.28 -4.01 -20.96
N ASP A 45 -11.02 -3.15 -21.93
CA ASP A 45 -9.84 -2.30 -21.97
C ASP A 45 -10.01 -1.23 -20.87
N SER A 46 -9.99 -1.67 -19.63
CA SER A 46 -9.82 -0.82 -18.46
C SER A 46 -8.37 -0.35 -18.49
N GLN A 47 -8.12 0.74 -19.21
CA GLN A 47 -7.01 1.63 -18.92
C GLN A 47 -6.96 1.77 -17.40
N GLY A 48 -5.87 1.24 -16.78
CA GLY A 48 -5.68 1.28 -15.36
C GLY A 48 -5.68 2.72 -14.86
N ASP A 49 -6.82 3.14 -14.35
CA ASP A 49 -6.85 4.20 -13.37
C ASP A 49 -6.11 3.69 -12.14
N GLY A 50 -5.43 4.54 -11.42
CA GLY A 50 -4.60 4.16 -10.26
C GLY A 50 -5.35 3.50 -9.10
N SER A 51 -6.52 2.91 -9.31
CA SER A 51 -7.50 2.39 -8.37
C SER A 51 -7.22 0.98 -7.84
N THR A 52 -6.02 0.43 -8.06
CA THR A 52 -5.69 -0.91 -7.52
C THR A 52 -5.45 -0.88 -6.00
N PHE A 53 -5.07 0.27 -5.44
CA PHE A 53 -4.78 0.44 -4.03
C PHE A 53 -5.99 0.95 -3.24
N SER A 54 -6.13 0.46 -2.01
CA SER A 54 -7.18 0.87 -1.07
C SER A 54 -7.04 2.33 -0.64
N ASN A 55 -8.16 2.95 -0.28
CA ASN A 55 -8.17 4.26 0.37
C ASN A 55 -7.69 4.14 1.84
N LEU A 56 -7.26 5.26 2.42
CA LEU A 56 -6.79 5.40 3.79
C LEU A 56 -7.78 6.25 4.62
N ASN A 57 -9.00 5.71 4.86
CA ASN A 57 -10.04 6.45 5.57
C ASN A 57 -9.93 6.32 7.09
N THR A 58 -9.34 5.23 7.58
CA THR A 58 -9.12 5.00 9.01
C THR A 58 -7.81 4.24 9.20
N PHE A 59 -6.79 4.91 9.70
CA PHE A 59 -5.49 4.30 9.95
C PHE A 59 -4.75 5.02 11.08
N SER A 60 -3.72 4.38 11.62
CA SER A 60 -2.74 4.98 12.49
C SER A 60 -1.36 4.40 12.26
N CYS A 61 -0.35 5.26 12.16
CA CYS A 61 1.05 4.88 12.03
C CYS A 61 1.86 5.55 13.12
N GLU A 62 2.67 4.79 13.85
CA GLU A 62 3.68 5.36 14.73
C GLU A 62 4.76 6.03 13.88
N THR A 63 5.16 7.24 14.25
CA THR A 63 6.26 7.95 13.56
C THR A 63 7.61 7.56 14.16
N MET A 64 8.70 7.72 13.39
CA MET A 64 10.06 7.37 13.84
C MET A 64 10.57 8.20 15.02
N ASP A 65 9.91 9.33 15.31
CA ASP A 65 10.19 10.21 16.45
C ASP A 65 9.24 9.95 17.64
N GLY A 66 8.36 8.95 17.57
CA GLY A 66 7.46 8.51 18.63
C GLY A 66 6.12 9.25 18.67
N GLY A 67 5.76 9.99 17.62
CA GLY A 67 4.44 10.56 17.42
C GLY A 67 3.48 9.58 16.75
N MET A 68 2.33 10.08 16.32
CA MET A 68 1.33 9.36 15.54
C MET A 68 0.99 10.15 14.29
N PHE A 69 0.78 9.43 13.19
CA PHE A 69 0.27 9.94 11.93
C PHE A 69 -1.03 9.20 11.58
N THR A 70 -2.10 9.94 11.34
CA THR A 70 -3.45 9.40 11.18
C THR A 70 -4.17 10.04 10.01
N GLN A 71 -5.39 9.61 9.71
CA GLN A 71 -6.26 10.25 8.71
C GLN A 71 -6.54 11.73 9.02
N ASP A 72 -6.48 12.16 10.29
CA ASP A 72 -6.70 13.56 10.66
C ASP A 72 -5.57 14.48 10.15
N ASP A 73 -4.38 13.92 9.91
CA ASP A 73 -3.25 14.66 9.35
C ASP A 73 -3.41 14.89 7.83
N PHE A 74 -4.22 14.09 7.15
CA PHE A 74 -4.58 14.31 5.74
C PHE A 74 -5.46 15.56 5.59
N ALA A 75 -6.42 15.75 6.47
CA ALA A 75 -7.38 16.86 6.41
C ALA A 75 -6.74 18.27 6.42
N ASN A 76 -5.47 18.36 6.79
CA ASN A 76 -4.70 19.61 6.81
C ASN A 76 -3.99 19.90 5.48
N LYS A 77 -4.08 19.00 4.51
CA LYS A 77 -3.38 19.07 3.21
C LYS A 77 -4.34 18.73 2.08
N ASP A 78 -4.19 19.37 0.93
CA ASP A 78 -4.92 18.97 -0.26
C ASP A 78 -4.42 17.64 -0.81
N LEU A 79 -3.10 17.37 -0.66
CA LEU A 79 -2.46 16.17 -1.19
C LEU A 79 -1.40 15.64 -0.24
N THR A 80 -1.46 14.33 0.03
CA THR A 80 -0.42 13.56 0.74
C THR A 80 0.27 12.61 -0.22
N VAL A 81 1.57 12.74 -0.36
CA VAL A 81 2.46 11.88 -1.16
C VAL A 81 3.11 10.89 -0.22
N MET A 82 2.78 9.60 -0.34
CA MET A 82 3.32 8.54 0.52
C MET A 82 4.26 7.63 -0.26
N ASN A 83 5.55 7.66 0.09
CA ASN A 83 6.57 6.79 -0.49
C ASN A 83 6.83 5.60 0.44
N PHE A 84 6.59 4.38 -0.06
CA PHE A 84 6.77 3.13 0.66
C PHE A 84 8.14 2.53 0.35
N TRP A 85 8.88 2.20 1.41
CA TRP A 85 10.25 1.71 1.32
C TRP A 85 10.57 0.65 2.37
N MET A 86 11.72 -0.01 2.27
CA MET A 86 12.24 -0.98 3.24
C MET A 86 13.73 -0.73 3.50
N THR A 87 14.23 -1.13 4.65
CA THR A 87 15.63 -0.97 5.05
C THR A 87 16.61 -1.71 4.12
N THR A 88 16.17 -2.80 3.52
CA THR A 88 16.94 -3.60 2.57
C THR A 88 16.89 -3.13 1.12
N CYS A 89 16.07 -2.08 0.83
CA CYS A 89 15.87 -1.56 -0.52
C CYS A 89 16.94 -0.54 -0.90
N ALA A 90 17.99 -0.95 -1.59
CA ALA A 90 19.07 -0.06 -2.01
C ALA A 90 18.61 1.11 -2.90
N PRO A 91 17.75 0.94 -3.94
CA PRO A 91 17.26 2.08 -4.72
C PRO A 91 16.44 3.06 -3.88
N CYS A 92 15.63 2.58 -2.90
CA CYS A 92 14.89 3.45 -2.00
C CYS A 92 15.81 4.38 -1.20
N VAL A 93 16.88 3.81 -0.63
CA VAL A 93 17.87 4.57 0.15
C VAL A 93 18.61 5.60 -0.72
N GLN A 94 18.89 5.24 -1.98
CA GLN A 94 19.59 6.11 -2.93
C GLN A 94 18.74 7.33 -3.35
N GLU A 95 17.43 7.20 -3.40
CA GLU A 95 16.55 8.31 -3.80
C GLU A 95 16.20 9.26 -2.64
N MET A 96 16.35 8.85 -1.38
CA MET A 96 15.95 9.68 -0.21
C MET A 96 16.54 11.09 -0.19
N PRO A 97 17.82 11.32 -0.52
CA PRO A 97 18.35 12.69 -0.59
C PRO A 97 17.63 13.56 -1.63
N LYS A 98 17.23 12.95 -2.76
CA LYS A 98 16.45 13.66 -3.80
C LYS A 98 14.99 13.87 -3.37
N LEU A 99 14.40 12.91 -2.64
CA LEU A 99 13.07 13.10 -2.04
C LEU A 99 13.08 14.24 -1.02
N GLU A 100 14.15 14.42 -0.24
CA GLU A 100 14.29 15.57 0.66
C GLU A 100 14.33 16.90 -0.10
N GLU A 101 15.07 16.97 -1.21
CA GLU A 101 15.11 18.16 -2.09
C GLU A 101 13.70 18.47 -2.63
N ILE A 102 12.99 17.46 -3.15
CA ILE A 102 11.62 17.59 -3.65
C ILE A 102 10.71 18.08 -2.54
N ARG A 103 10.72 17.40 -1.38
CA ARG A 103 9.91 17.75 -0.20
C ARG A 103 10.13 19.23 0.21
N GLY A 104 11.37 19.68 0.22
CA GLY A 104 11.72 21.06 0.58
C GLY A 104 11.18 22.13 -0.37
N THR A 105 10.66 21.76 -1.53
CA THR A 105 10.09 22.66 -2.53
C THR A 105 8.58 22.50 -2.72
N LEU A 106 7.95 21.54 -2.00
CA LEU A 106 6.50 21.36 -2.06
C LEU A 106 5.76 22.57 -1.52
N PRO A 107 4.59 22.90 -2.10
CA PRO A 107 3.75 23.97 -1.56
C PRO A 107 3.11 23.55 -0.22
N ASP A 108 2.66 24.52 0.56
CA ASP A 108 2.15 24.30 1.92
C ASP A 108 0.95 23.34 2.00
N ASN A 109 0.19 23.21 0.91
CA ASN A 109 -0.97 22.31 0.81
C ASN A 109 -0.63 20.87 0.39
N VAL A 110 0.66 20.56 0.15
CA VAL A 110 1.14 19.21 -0.18
C VAL A 110 2.13 18.74 0.86
N GLN A 111 1.98 17.51 1.36
CA GLN A 111 2.95 16.89 2.24
C GLN A 111 3.53 15.61 1.65
N MET A 112 4.75 15.26 2.07
CA MET A 112 5.41 14.01 1.73
C MET A 112 5.74 13.23 3.00
N VAL A 113 5.37 11.93 2.99
CA VAL A 113 5.57 10.99 4.09
C VAL A 113 6.30 9.77 3.55
N LEU A 114 7.34 9.31 4.23
CA LEU A 114 7.97 8.02 3.96
C LEU A 114 7.39 6.97 4.90
N VAL A 115 6.96 5.82 4.37
CA VAL A 115 6.44 4.68 5.14
C VAL A 115 7.44 3.54 5.06
N CYS A 116 8.05 3.19 6.19
CA CYS A 116 9.01 2.09 6.29
C CYS A 116 8.26 0.79 6.62
N LEU A 117 8.16 -0.11 5.65
CA LEU A 117 7.33 -1.31 5.75
C LEU A 117 7.88 -2.37 6.72
N ASP A 118 9.19 -2.36 6.96
CA ASP A 118 9.88 -3.31 7.87
C ASP A 118 10.33 -2.67 9.20
N ALA A 119 9.94 -1.42 9.46
CA ALA A 119 10.37 -0.69 10.66
C ALA A 119 9.90 -1.31 11.99
N ASP A 120 8.85 -2.10 12.00
CA ASP A 120 8.37 -2.77 13.21
C ASP A 120 9.40 -3.80 13.74
N THR A 121 10.26 -4.32 12.86
CA THR A 121 11.35 -5.23 13.20
C THR A 121 12.74 -4.64 13.01
N GLU A 122 12.89 -3.62 12.17
CA GLU A 122 14.17 -3.02 11.75
C GLU A 122 14.28 -1.53 12.11
N GLU A 123 13.66 -1.10 13.20
CA GLU A 123 13.56 0.32 13.59
C GLU A 123 14.92 1.03 13.70
N GLU A 124 15.91 0.38 14.32
CA GLU A 124 17.24 0.98 14.48
C GLU A 124 17.95 1.14 13.12
N ALA A 125 17.82 0.14 12.23
CA ALA A 125 18.36 0.23 10.88
C ALA A 125 17.66 1.34 10.06
N ALA A 126 16.34 1.47 10.20
CA ALA A 126 15.57 2.54 9.56
C ALA A 126 16.03 3.93 10.04
N LYS A 127 16.19 4.13 11.35
CA LYS A 127 16.70 5.38 11.92
C LYS A 127 18.11 5.72 11.46
N GLU A 128 19.00 4.73 11.37
CA GLU A 128 20.34 4.92 10.84
C GLU A 128 20.32 5.37 9.37
N ILE A 129 19.48 4.74 8.54
CA ILE A 129 19.34 5.09 7.13
C ILE A 129 18.79 6.51 6.98
N ILE A 130 17.74 6.87 7.70
CA ILE A 130 17.16 8.23 7.68
C ILE A 130 18.22 9.26 8.06
N GLY A 131 18.95 9.03 9.15
CA GLY A 131 20.04 9.93 9.59
C GLY A 131 21.16 10.07 8.56
N ARG A 132 21.55 8.98 7.90
CA ARG A 132 22.63 8.96 6.89
C ARG A 132 22.22 9.61 5.58
N THR A 133 20.95 9.47 5.17
CA THR A 133 20.44 10.07 3.92
C THR A 133 20.09 11.55 4.07
N GLY A 134 19.98 12.05 5.30
CA GLY A 134 19.64 13.43 5.59
C GLY A 134 18.18 13.77 5.34
N TYR A 135 17.28 12.77 5.24
CA TYR A 135 15.85 13.03 5.15
C TYR A 135 15.32 13.56 6.49
N THR A 136 14.66 14.72 6.45
CA THR A 136 14.13 15.42 7.65
C THR A 136 12.62 15.49 7.69
N GLY A 137 11.94 14.94 6.67
CA GLY A 137 10.48 14.87 6.62
C GLY A 137 9.91 13.80 7.54
N LEU A 138 8.59 13.68 7.52
CA LEU A 138 7.87 12.67 8.30
C LEU A 138 8.18 11.26 7.80
N VAL A 139 8.55 10.37 8.72
CA VAL A 139 8.72 8.94 8.45
C VAL A 139 7.91 8.14 9.44
N THR A 140 7.13 7.18 8.95
CA THR A 140 6.28 6.31 9.78
C THR A 140 6.72 4.85 9.66
N LYS A 141 6.30 4.05 10.64
CA LYS A 141 6.27 2.58 10.55
C LYS A 141 5.13 2.11 9.65
N SER A 142 4.92 0.79 9.55
CA SER A 142 3.91 0.19 8.67
C SER A 142 2.48 0.61 9.00
N GLY A 143 2.11 0.74 10.29
CA GLY A 143 0.79 1.20 10.76
C GLY A 143 -0.32 0.18 10.69
N ASP A 144 -1.49 0.57 11.24
CA ASP A 144 -2.67 -0.26 11.42
C ASP A 144 -3.87 0.22 10.58
N GLY A 145 -4.96 -0.55 10.59
CA GLY A 145 -6.22 -0.21 9.94
C GLY A 145 -6.17 -0.33 8.42
N ASP A 146 -6.60 0.69 7.69
CA ASP A 146 -6.55 0.66 6.22
C ASP A 146 -5.12 0.64 5.69
N MET A 147 -4.12 1.07 6.49
CA MET A 147 -2.71 0.99 6.13
C MET A 147 -2.25 -0.47 5.95
N GLU A 148 -2.73 -1.41 6.76
CA GLU A 148 -2.41 -2.83 6.57
C GLU A 148 -2.85 -3.34 5.19
N LYS A 149 -4.03 -2.89 4.72
CA LYS A 149 -4.55 -3.25 3.40
C LYS A 149 -3.66 -2.68 2.30
N VAL A 150 -3.30 -1.39 2.39
CA VAL A 150 -2.41 -0.72 1.44
C VAL A 150 -1.06 -1.43 1.42
N ASN A 151 -0.45 -1.68 2.58
CA ASN A 151 0.84 -2.36 2.70
C ASN A 151 0.83 -3.75 2.04
N SER A 152 -0.26 -4.51 2.20
CA SER A 152 -0.41 -5.83 1.59
C SER A 152 -0.48 -5.79 0.05
N GLN A 153 -0.82 -4.65 -0.51
CA GLN A 153 -0.90 -4.40 -1.96
C GLN A 153 0.44 -3.92 -2.55
N ILE A 154 1.40 -3.49 -1.70
CA ILE A 154 2.74 -3.07 -2.15
C ILE A 154 3.56 -4.31 -2.49
N LEU A 155 3.74 -4.59 -3.77
CA LEU A 155 4.51 -5.73 -4.27
C LEU A 155 5.98 -5.40 -4.54
N TYR A 156 6.28 -4.14 -4.76
CA TYR A 156 7.62 -3.64 -5.09
C TYR A 156 7.90 -2.36 -4.31
N VAL A 157 9.15 -2.11 -3.97
CA VAL A 157 9.61 -0.85 -3.38
C VAL A 157 10.80 -0.30 -4.18
N PRO A 158 10.93 1.04 -4.33
CA PRO A 158 10.00 2.04 -3.82
C PRO A 158 8.68 2.06 -4.59
N THR A 159 7.58 2.35 -3.91
CA THR A 159 6.29 2.65 -4.51
C THR A 159 5.76 3.93 -3.87
N THR A 160 5.23 4.84 -4.67
CA THR A 160 4.62 6.08 -4.18
C THR A 160 3.14 6.14 -4.57
N LEU A 161 2.32 6.41 -3.58
CA LEU A 161 0.88 6.59 -3.69
C LEU A 161 0.51 8.02 -3.29
N LEU A 162 -0.54 8.56 -3.91
CA LEU A 162 -1.04 9.89 -3.62
C LEU A 162 -2.47 9.79 -3.06
N PHE A 163 -2.76 10.59 -2.04
CA PHE A 163 -4.04 10.61 -1.36
C PHE A 163 -4.53 12.03 -1.17
N ASP A 164 -5.85 12.25 -1.34
CA ASP A 164 -6.49 13.52 -1.04
C ASP A 164 -6.68 13.75 0.47
N ALA A 165 -7.32 14.86 0.84
CA ALA A 165 -7.61 15.23 2.22
C ALA A 165 -8.54 14.24 2.94
N GLU A 166 -9.36 13.50 2.22
CA GLU A 166 -10.28 12.48 2.71
C GLU A 166 -9.67 11.07 2.76
N GLY A 167 -8.42 10.93 2.30
CA GLY A 167 -7.71 9.64 2.22
C GLY A 167 -8.08 8.80 1.01
N ASN A 168 -8.74 9.36 0.00
CA ASN A 168 -8.98 8.65 -1.25
C ASN A 168 -7.71 8.62 -2.10
N ARG A 169 -7.51 7.51 -2.82
CA ARG A 169 -6.45 7.41 -3.82
C ARG A 169 -6.73 8.37 -4.97
N VAL A 170 -5.72 9.17 -5.33
CA VAL A 170 -5.77 10.11 -6.46
C VAL A 170 -4.53 9.97 -7.33
N GLY A 171 -4.63 10.41 -8.57
CA GLY A 171 -3.53 10.39 -9.52
C GLY A 171 -2.91 9.01 -9.78
N SER A 172 -1.77 8.98 -10.42
CA SER A 172 -1.05 7.76 -10.80
C SER A 172 -0.20 7.19 -9.65
N THR A 173 0.12 5.89 -9.74
CA THR A 173 1.09 5.22 -8.85
C THR A 173 2.49 5.35 -9.46
N ILE A 174 3.50 5.70 -8.65
CA ILE A 174 4.91 5.65 -9.06
C ILE A 174 5.51 4.35 -8.51
N VAL A 175 6.01 3.49 -9.39
CA VAL A 175 6.65 2.21 -9.01
C VAL A 175 8.10 2.21 -9.47
N GLY A 176 9.01 1.91 -8.54
CA GLY A 176 10.46 1.91 -8.78
C GLY A 176 11.07 3.30 -8.75
N SER A 177 12.40 3.36 -8.75
CA SER A 177 13.14 4.62 -8.80
C SER A 177 13.35 5.08 -10.24
N SER A 178 13.51 6.41 -10.43
CA SER A 178 13.72 7.02 -11.74
C SER A 178 15.00 7.86 -11.76
N PRO A 179 15.74 7.89 -12.88
CA PRO A 179 16.83 8.85 -13.04
C PRO A 179 16.34 10.31 -13.09
N ASP A 180 15.09 10.55 -13.48
CA ASP A 180 14.41 11.85 -13.42
C ASP A 180 13.32 11.80 -12.33
N LEU A 181 13.74 11.59 -11.10
CA LEU A 181 12.80 11.49 -9.97
C LEU A 181 11.98 12.77 -9.79
N GLU A 182 12.62 13.93 -9.97
CA GLU A 182 11.97 15.23 -9.84
C GLU A 182 10.88 15.45 -10.89
N GLY A 183 11.15 15.12 -12.14
CA GLY A 183 10.17 15.21 -13.22
C GLY A 183 8.96 14.30 -12.96
N VAL A 184 9.22 13.04 -12.58
CA VAL A 184 8.16 12.05 -12.27
C VAL A 184 7.26 12.52 -11.12
N TYR A 185 7.85 13.02 -10.02
CA TYR A 185 7.06 13.51 -8.89
C TYR A 185 6.30 14.79 -9.22
N THR A 186 6.92 15.72 -9.97
CA THR A 186 6.26 16.96 -10.41
C THR A 186 5.03 16.67 -11.28
N GLU A 187 5.16 15.75 -12.22
CA GLU A 187 4.06 15.35 -13.09
C GLU A 187 2.93 14.67 -12.29
N ALA A 188 3.26 13.69 -11.44
CA ALA A 188 2.27 12.97 -10.65
C ALA A 188 1.51 13.88 -9.68
N ILE A 189 2.22 14.76 -8.96
CA ILE A 189 1.63 15.73 -8.03
C ILE A 189 0.71 16.71 -8.76
N ASN A 190 1.17 17.29 -9.86
CA ASN A 190 0.38 18.26 -10.61
C ASN A 190 -0.84 17.63 -11.28
N THR A 191 -0.71 16.41 -11.79
CA THR A 191 -1.86 15.67 -12.31
C THR A 191 -2.92 15.48 -11.22
N ALA A 192 -2.51 14.99 -10.04
CA ALA A 192 -3.44 14.78 -8.93
C ALA A 192 -4.08 16.09 -8.45
N LEU A 193 -3.31 17.18 -8.31
CA LEU A 193 -3.85 18.49 -7.93
C LEU A 193 -4.84 19.02 -8.97
N SER A 194 -4.53 18.89 -10.26
CA SER A 194 -5.41 19.31 -11.35
C SER A 194 -6.72 18.50 -11.40
N GLU A 195 -6.69 17.20 -11.18
CA GLU A 195 -7.88 16.34 -11.09
C GLU A 195 -8.81 16.73 -9.93
N MET A 196 -8.26 17.33 -8.88
CA MET A 196 -8.99 17.84 -7.71
C MET A 196 -9.37 19.33 -7.80
N ASP A 197 -9.16 19.99 -8.96
CA ASP A 197 -9.36 21.44 -9.14
C ASP A 197 -8.51 22.29 -8.16
N LYS A 198 -7.30 21.84 -7.83
CA LYS A 198 -6.35 22.54 -6.94
C LYS A 198 -5.26 23.24 -7.75
N GLU A 199 -4.60 24.23 -7.11
CA GLU A 199 -3.49 24.94 -7.74
C GLU A 199 -2.29 23.99 -7.92
N GLU A 200 -1.75 23.94 -9.14
CA GLU A 200 -0.55 23.17 -9.47
C GLU A 200 0.69 23.70 -8.74
N TRP A 201 1.57 22.78 -8.39
CA TRP A 201 2.88 23.09 -7.85
C TRP A 201 3.78 23.70 -8.93
N LYS A 202 4.14 24.96 -8.75
CA LYS A 202 5.03 25.72 -9.64
C LYS A 202 6.39 25.87 -8.94
N LYS A 203 7.41 25.35 -9.58
CA LYS A 203 8.81 25.53 -9.19
C LYS A 203 9.38 26.83 -9.72
#